data_66950881449c0652152418b303c147ec
#
_entry.id   66950881449c0652152418b303c147ec
#
_cell.length_a   1.000
_cell.length_b   1.000
_cell.length_c   1.000
_cell.angle_alpha   90.00
_cell.angle_beta   90.00
_cell.angle_gamma   90.00
#
_symmetry.space_group_name_H-M   'P 1'
#
loop_
_entity.id
_entity.type
_entity.pdbx_description
1 polymer ?
#
loop_
_entity_poly.entity_id
_entity_poly.type
_entity_poly.pdbx_seq_one_letter_code
_entity_poly.pdbx_strand_id
1 'polypeptide(L)'
;VGGFAVGDRVQVIAAVPCGDCHECRKGWMAVCQNQTSVGYQYDGGFAEYMIVPPEVLRVDGLNRIPDGVGFDEASAVEPFACAINAQEQLGIEEGDFTVVFGAGPIGCMHIRIARGVHRVGTVVLVDVNAERLAMSAEAVQPDVVIDASAVDVVEEVMRLTEGRGADVIITATPANVTQEQAIAMAARNGRISFFGGLPKTNPTIT
;
A
#
# COMPACT_ATOMS: atom_id res chain seq x y z
N VAL A 1 -19.15 -13.19 22.04
CA VAL A 1 -19.64 -11.95 21.42
C VAL A 1 -19.39 -12.04 19.93
N GLY A 2 -20.38 -11.75 19.07
CA GLY A 2 -20.22 -11.73 17.62
C GLY A 2 -19.72 -13.05 16.98
N GLY A 3 -20.04 -14.20 17.59
CA GLY A 3 -19.55 -15.50 17.08
C GLY A 3 -18.15 -15.88 17.52
N PHE A 4 -17.46 -15.07 18.33
CA PHE A 4 -16.13 -15.34 18.86
C PHE A 4 -16.16 -15.91 20.28
N ALA A 5 -15.21 -16.79 20.58
CA ALA A 5 -15.02 -17.45 21.87
C ALA A 5 -13.61 -17.18 22.43
N VAL A 6 -13.44 -17.46 23.72
CA VAL A 6 -12.10 -17.41 24.34
C VAL A 6 -11.21 -18.46 23.68
N GLY A 7 -10.01 -18.07 23.29
CA GLY A 7 -9.06 -18.89 22.56
C GLY A 7 -9.07 -18.68 21.04
N ASP A 8 -10.05 -17.97 20.49
CA ASP A 8 -10.03 -17.62 19.06
C ASP A 8 -8.87 -16.68 18.76
N ARG A 9 -8.19 -16.96 17.66
CA ARG A 9 -7.12 -16.11 17.11
C ARG A 9 -7.75 -15.08 16.18
N VAL A 10 -7.53 -13.79 16.46
CA VAL A 10 -8.20 -12.71 15.74
C VAL A 10 -7.23 -11.59 15.36
N GLN A 11 -7.52 -10.94 14.24
CA GLN A 11 -6.94 -9.67 13.82
C GLN A 11 -8.04 -8.60 13.95
N VAL A 12 -7.68 -7.45 14.51
CA VAL A 12 -8.57 -6.31 14.71
C VAL A 12 -8.28 -5.26 13.65
N ILE A 13 -9.31 -4.71 13.01
CA ILE A 13 -9.12 -3.57 12.11
C ILE A 13 -8.61 -2.35 12.87
N ALA A 14 -7.68 -1.60 12.29
CA ALA A 14 -7.19 -0.35 12.87
C ALA A 14 -8.12 0.83 12.55
N ALA A 15 -8.55 0.96 11.31
CA ALA A 15 -9.49 1.99 10.87
C ALA A 15 -10.94 1.52 11.06
N VAL A 16 -11.72 2.26 11.86
CA VAL A 16 -13.07 1.88 12.26
C VAL A 16 -14.08 2.82 11.59
N PRO A 17 -14.75 2.39 10.50
CA PRO A 17 -15.78 3.20 9.85
C PRO A 17 -17.04 3.29 10.71
N CYS A 18 -17.86 4.32 10.50
CA CYS A 18 -19.10 4.47 11.26
C CYS A 18 -20.20 3.46 10.87
N GLY A 19 -20.12 2.90 9.67
CA GLY A 19 -21.08 1.91 9.16
C GLY A 19 -22.37 2.51 8.54
N ASP A 20 -22.67 3.79 8.72
CA ASP A 20 -23.97 4.38 8.36
C ASP A 20 -23.92 5.67 7.53
N CYS A 21 -22.75 6.29 7.30
CA CYS A 21 -22.63 7.44 6.39
C CYS A 21 -22.83 7.02 4.92
N HIS A 22 -22.89 8.00 4.03
CA HIS A 22 -23.08 7.75 2.59
C HIS A 22 -22.03 6.80 2.03
N GLU A 23 -20.77 7.05 2.35
CA GLU A 23 -19.61 6.27 1.89
C GLU A 23 -19.68 4.83 2.41
N CYS A 24 -19.97 4.64 3.70
CA CYS A 24 -20.11 3.32 4.29
C CYS A 24 -21.23 2.50 3.65
N ARG A 25 -22.40 3.13 3.38
CA ARG A 25 -23.51 2.45 2.69
C ARG A 25 -23.21 2.06 1.26
N LYS A 26 -22.22 2.72 0.64
CA LYS A 26 -21.69 2.38 -0.70
C LYS A 26 -20.60 1.32 -0.64
N GLY A 27 -20.17 0.88 0.54
CA GLY A 27 -19.03 -0.01 0.71
C GLY A 27 -17.65 0.70 0.67
N TRP A 28 -17.64 2.02 0.57
CA TRP A 28 -16.40 2.82 0.53
C TRP A 28 -15.94 3.18 1.94
N MET A 29 -15.76 2.17 2.77
CA MET A 29 -15.49 2.35 4.19
C MET A 29 -14.16 3.06 4.47
N ALA A 30 -13.17 2.90 3.60
CA ALA A 30 -11.86 3.55 3.73
C ALA A 30 -11.90 5.08 3.65
N VAL A 31 -12.96 5.66 3.09
CA VAL A 31 -13.20 7.11 3.01
C VAL A 31 -14.37 7.58 3.88
N CYS A 32 -14.66 6.84 4.95
CA CYS A 32 -15.69 7.19 5.91
C CYS A 32 -15.42 8.56 6.54
N GLN A 33 -16.41 9.47 6.49
CA GLN A 33 -16.27 10.83 7.04
C GLN A 33 -16.17 10.86 8.57
N ASN A 34 -16.69 9.84 9.24
CA ASN A 34 -16.72 9.71 10.70
C ASN A 34 -15.81 8.57 11.18
N GLN A 35 -14.73 8.30 10.44
CA GLN A 35 -13.80 7.24 10.79
C GLN A 35 -13.10 7.54 12.11
N THR A 36 -13.04 6.55 12.98
CA THR A 36 -12.18 6.52 14.16
C THR A 36 -11.11 5.45 14.00
N SER A 37 -10.13 5.40 14.91
CA SER A 37 -9.03 4.46 14.78
C SER A 37 -8.56 3.93 16.13
N VAL A 38 -8.24 2.65 16.16
CA VAL A 38 -7.50 2.01 17.25
C VAL A 38 -6.08 2.62 17.29
N GLY A 39 -5.61 2.97 18.47
CA GLY A 39 -4.35 3.69 18.65
C GLY A 39 -4.47 5.21 18.59
N TYR A 40 -5.66 5.77 18.29
CA TYR A 40 -5.96 7.21 18.27
C TYR A 40 -7.14 7.56 19.17
N GLN A 41 -8.37 7.27 18.73
CA GLN A 41 -9.57 7.51 19.55
C GLN A 41 -9.81 6.39 20.56
N TYR A 42 -9.28 5.21 20.31
CA TYR A 42 -9.30 4.05 21.20
C TYR A 42 -7.86 3.65 21.56
N ASP A 43 -7.69 2.94 22.66
CA ASP A 43 -6.39 2.41 23.07
C ASP A 43 -5.80 1.49 22.00
N GLY A 44 -4.47 1.54 21.84
CA GLY A 44 -3.75 0.75 20.84
C GLY A 44 -3.44 -0.69 21.31
N GLY A 45 -2.86 -1.48 20.38
CA GLY A 45 -2.54 -2.89 20.59
C GLY A 45 -1.11 -3.18 21.10
N PHE A 46 -0.26 -2.17 21.36
CA PHE A 46 1.05 -2.38 22.00
C PHE A 46 0.89 -2.60 23.52
N ALA A 47 0.19 -3.69 23.89
CA ALA A 47 -0.14 -4.06 25.25
C ALA A 47 -0.38 -5.56 25.34
N GLU A 48 -0.27 -6.14 26.53
CA GLU A 48 -0.61 -7.55 26.78
C GLU A 48 -2.11 -7.82 26.56
N TYR A 49 -2.95 -6.80 26.79
CA TYR A 49 -4.40 -6.85 26.62
C TYR A 49 -4.90 -5.56 26.02
N MET A 50 -5.91 -5.64 25.18
CA MET A 50 -6.65 -4.48 24.70
C MET A 50 -8.16 -4.75 24.74
N ILE A 51 -8.95 -3.71 24.93
CA ILE A 51 -10.40 -3.78 24.77
C ILE A 51 -10.71 -3.53 23.30
N VAL A 52 -11.43 -4.45 22.68
CA VAL A 52 -11.97 -4.23 21.33
C VAL A 52 -13.21 -3.35 21.47
N PRO A 53 -13.22 -2.12 20.89
CA PRO A 53 -14.36 -1.23 20.98
C PRO A 53 -15.62 -1.83 20.35
N PRO A 54 -16.83 -1.53 20.89
CA PRO A 54 -18.10 -1.97 20.31
C PRO A 54 -18.27 -1.55 18.86
N GLU A 55 -17.69 -0.42 18.47
CA GLU A 55 -17.70 0.12 17.12
C GLU A 55 -17.02 -0.82 16.12
N VAL A 56 -15.93 -1.45 16.52
CA VAL A 56 -15.25 -2.48 15.72
C VAL A 56 -16.17 -3.67 15.48
N LEU A 57 -16.85 -4.13 16.54
CA LEU A 57 -17.77 -5.28 16.43
C LEU A 57 -19.00 -4.95 15.56
N ARG A 58 -19.48 -3.71 15.60
CA ARG A 58 -20.62 -3.26 14.81
C ARG A 58 -20.39 -3.32 13.31
N VAL A 59 -19.15 -3.18 12.87
CA VAL A 59 -18.74 -3.20 11.44
C VAL A 59 -18.03 -4.48 11.03
N ASP A 60 -18.20 -5.57 11.81
CA ASP A 60 -17.54 -6.86 11.60
C ASP A 60 -16.00 -6.74 11.52
N GLY A 61 -15.43 -5.84 12.32
CA GLY A 61 -14.00 -5.50 12.29
C GLY A 61 -13.08 -6.48 13.03
N LEU A 62 -13.57 -7.66 13.42
CA LEU A 62 -12.76 -8.78 13.91
C LEU A 62 -12.66 -9.85 12.83
N ASN A 63 -11.44 -10.14 12.39
CA ASN A 63 -11.16 -11.18 11.43
C ASN A 63 -10.57 -12.40 12.12
N ARG A 64 -11.07 -13.61 11.86
CA ARG A 64 -10.42 -14.84 12.29
C ARG A 64 -9.12 -15.02 11.54
N ILE A 65 -8.04 -15.30 12.26
CA ILE A 65 -6.77 -15.68 11.65
C ILE A 65 -6.91 -17.16 11.23
N PRO A 66 -6.72 -17.48 9.94
CA PRO A 66 -6.83 -18.85 9.46
C PRO A 66 -5.83 -19.80 10.13
N ASP A 67 -6.16 -21.09 10.18
CA ASP A 67 -5.23 -22.11 10.60
C ASP A 67 -3.99 -22.12 9.69
N GLY A 68 -2.81 -22.24 10.30
CA GLY A 68 -1.53 -22.22 9.57
C GLY A 68 -0.96 -20.82 9.31
N VAL A 69 -1.71 -19.72 9.56
CA VAL A 69 -1.19 -18.36 9.51
C VAL A 69 -0.70 -17.96 10.90
N GLY A 70 0.55 -17.49 11.01
CA GLY A 70 1.12 -16.96 12.25
C GLY A 70 0.58 -15.59 12.63
N PHE A 71 0.87 -15.15 13.86
CA PHE A 71 0.55 -13.76 14.26
C PHE A 71 1.43 -12.74 13.54
N ASP A 72 2.64 -13.13 13.15
CA ASP A 72 3.58 -12.28 12.41
C ASP A 72 3.00 -11.92 11.03
N GLU A 73 2.50 -12.92 10.29
CA GLU A 73 1.83 -12.70 9.01
C GLU A 73 0.52 -11.94 9.19
N ALA A 74 -0.28 -12.32 10.19
CA ALA A 74 -1.55 -11.66 10.48
C ALA A 74 -1.38 -10.18 10.85
N SER A 75 -0.26 -9.79 11.46
CA SER A 75 0.03 -8.39 11.79
C SER A 75 0.25 -7.50 10.57
N ALA A 76 0.65 -8.08 9.43
CA ALA A 76 0.87 -7.36 8.18
C ALA A 76 -0.39 -7.26 7.29
N VAL A 77 -1.51 -7.86 7.66
CA VAL A 77 -2.72 -7.93 6.82
C VAL A 77 -3.29 -6.55 6.49
N GLU A 78 -3.32 -5.62 7.46
CA GLU A 78 -3.88 -4.28 7.23
C GLU A 78 -3.08 -3.50 6.16
N PRO A 79 -1.76 -3.29 6.28
CA PRO A 79 -1.01 -2.59 5.24
C PRO A 79 -1.01 -3.34 3.89
N PHE A 80 -1.08 -4.67 3.91
CA PHE A 80 -1.24 -5.46 2.69
C PHE A 80 -2.60 -5.20 2.02
N ALA A 81 -3.68 -5.13 2.78
CA ALA A 81 -5.01 -4.82 2.27
C ALA A 81 -5.08 -3.41 1.67
N CYS A 82 -4.40 -2.42 2.27
CA CYS A 82 -4.26 -1.09 1.70
C CYS A 82 -3.57 -1.12 0.32
N ALA A 83 -2.48 -1.89 0.21
CA ALA A 83 -1.74 -2.02 -1.04
C ALA A 83 -2.57 -2.75 -2.13
N ILE A 84 -3.31 -3.80 -1.77
CA ILE A 84 -4.23 -4.51 -2.67
C ILE A 84 -5.30 -3.54 -3.17
N ASN A 85 -6.00 -2.85 -2.27
CA ASN A 85 -7.05 -1.91 -2.63
C ASN A 85 -6.56 -0.81 -3.59
N ALA A 86 -5.35 -0.28 -3.39
CA ALA A 86 -4.77 0.71 -4.29
C ALA A 86 -4.52 0.12 -5.69
N GLN A 87 -4.02 -1.11 -5.77
CA GLN A 87 -3.73 -1.75 -7.05
C GLN A 87 -5.01 -2.18 -7.80
N GLU A 88 -6.04 -2.62 -7.09
CA GLU A 88 -7.36 -2.89 -7.68
C GLU A 88 -7.99 -1.63 -8.28
N GLN A 89 -7.89 -0.47 -7.59
CA GLN A 89 -8.37 0.81 -8.11
C GLN A 89 -7.59 1.28 -9.35
N LEU A 90 -6.31 0.93 -9.46
CA LEU A 90 -5.50 1.22 -10.65
C LEU A 90 -5.90 0.35 -11.86
N GLY A 91 -6.63 -0.74 -11.65
CA GLY A 91 -6.94 -1.68 -12.72
C GLY A 91 -5.68 -2.21 -13.42
N ILE A 92 -4.73 -2.69 -12.62
CA ILE A 92 -3.47 -3.24 -13.14
C ILE A 92 -3.74 -4.46 -14.00
N GLU A 93 -3.09 -4.53 -15.16
CA GLU A 93 -3.27 -5.60 -16.15
C GLU A 93 -2.01 -6.47 -16.28
N GLU A 94 -2.20 -7.70 -16.74
CA GLU A 94 -1.09 -8.59 -17.07
C GLU A 94 -0.23 -7.97 -18.18
N GLY A 95 1.09 -7.94 -17.94
CA GLY A 95 2.04 -7.37 -18.90
C GLY A 95 2.36 -5.89 -18.69
N ASP A 96 1.69 -5.18 -17.80
CA ASP A 96 1.99 -3.77 -17.47
C ASP A 96 3.45 -3.57 -17.08
N PHE A 97 4.03 -2.45 -17.50
CA PHE A 97 5.31 -1.95 -16.98
C PHE A 97 5.04 -1.10 -15.75
N THR A 98 5.42 -1.62 -14.57
CA THR A 98 5.07 -1.05 -13.27
C THR A 98 6.30 -0.47 -12.56
N VAL A 99 6.21 0.77 -12.10
CA VAL A 99 7.24 1.46 -11.31
C VAL A 99 6.74 1.66 -9.89
N VAL A 100 7.54 1.24 -8.90
CA VAL A 100 7.25 1.44 -7.48
C VAL A 100 8.35 2.28 -6.84
N PHE A 101 7.99 3.47 -6.38
CA PHE A 101 8.87 4.33 -5.58
C PHE A 101 8.77 3.96 -4.11
N GLY A 102 9.93 3.76 -3.49
CA GLY A 102 10.07 3.43 -2.08
C GLY A 102 10.38 1.95 -1.84
N ALA A 103 11.61 1.67 -1.44
CA ALA A 103 12.08 0.33 -1.07
C ALA A 103 11.81 -0.01 0.41
N GLY A 104 10.79 0.60 1.01
CA GLY A 104 10.29 0.27 2.35
C GLY A 104 9.31 -0.92 2.32
N PRO A 105 8.79 -1.32 3.51
CA PRO A 105 7.85 -2.44 3.60
C PRO A 105 6.64 -2.31 2.67
N ILE A 106 6.08 -1.13 2.54
CA ILE A 106 4.92 -0.86 1.67
C ILE A 106 5.26 -1.06 0.19
N GLY A 107 6.39 -0.52 -0.28
CA GLY A 107 6.83 -0.74 -1.66
C GLY A 107 7.10 -2.23 -1.95
N CYS A 108 7.67 -2.95 -0.99
CA CYS A 108 7.85 -4.41 -1.10
C CYS A 108 6.51 -5.14 -1.21
N MET A 109 5.49 -4.73 -0.45
CA MET A 109 4.13 -5.28 -0.57
C MET A 109 3.56 -5.03 -1.96
N HIS A 110 3.68 -3.81 -2.48
CA HIS A 110 3.22 -3.47 -3.83
C HIS A 110 3.88 -4.34 -4.89
N ILE A 111 5.20 -4.56 -4.82
CA ILE A 111 5.91 -5.42 -5.78
C ILE A 111 5.41 -6.86 -5.72
N ARG A 112 5.24 -7.42 -4.53
CA ARG A 112 4.73 -8.79 -4.35
C ARG A 112 3.33 -8.96 -4.91
N ILE A 113 2.44 -7.98 -4.73
CA ILE A 113 1.07 -7.99 -5.26
C ILE A 113 1.11 -7.85 -6.79
N ALA A 114 1.85 -6.89 -7.33
CA ALA A 114 1.95 -6.66 -8.77
C ALA A 114 2.42 -7.93 -9.51
N ARG A 115 3.40 -8.64 -8.96
CA ARG A 115 3.89 -9.91 -9.53
C ARG A 115 2.96 -11.08 -9.28
N GLY A 116 2.55 -11.30 -8.02
CA GLY A 116 1.87 -12.52 -7.60
C GLY A 116 0.38 -12.54 -7.95
N VAL A 117 -0.27 -11.38 -8.00
CA VAL A 117 -1.71 -11.24 -8.27
C VAL A 117 -1.96 -10.77 -9.70
N HIS A 118 -1.35 -9.65 -10.10
CA HIS A 118 -1.62 -9.02 -11.40
C HIS A 118 -0.74 -9.55 -12.55
N ARG A 119 0.38 -10.22 -12.25
CA ARG A 119 1.30 -10.79 -13.24
C ARG A 119 1.83 -9.76 -14.23
N VAL A 120 2.20 -8.60 -13.71
CA VAL A 120 2.76 -7.52 -14.52
C VAL A 120 4.03 -7.97 -15.28
N GLY A 121 4.29 -7.37 -16.43
CA GLY A 121 5.41 -7.76 -17.29
C GLY A 121 6.76 -7.36 -16.74
N THR A 122 6.88 -6.14 -16.23
CA THR A 122 8.13 -5.60 -15.64
C THR A 122 7.82 -4.85 -14.36
N VAL A 123 8.61 -5.09 -13.32
CA VAL A 123 8.54 -4.35 -12.05
C VAL A 123 9.86 -3.65 -11.79
N VAL A 124 9.78 -2.34 -11.65
CA VAL A 124 10.91 -1.46 -11.31
C VAL A 124 10.78 -1.01 -9.85
N LEU A 125 11.83 -1.18 -9.06
CA LEU A 125 11.95 -0.65 -7.70
C LEU A 125 12.87 0.57 -7.69
N VAL A 126 12.39 1.68 -7.12
CA VAL A 126 13.11 2.96 -7.04
C VAL A 126 13.24 3.42 -5.60
N ASP A 127 14.43 3.79 -5.16
CA ASP A 127 14.67 4.48 -3.88
C ASP A 127 15.96 5.31 -3.99
N VAL A 128 16.16 6.25 -3.06
CA VAL A 128 17.41 7.02 -2.92
C VAL A 128 18.42 6.38 -2.00
N ASN A 129 18.03 5.34 -1.26
CA ASN A 129 18.88 4.66 -0.29
C ASN A 129 19.35 3.32 -0.86
N ALA A 130 20.62 3.25 -1.25
CA ALA A 130 21.20 2.07 -1.89
C ALA A 130 21.20 0.80 -1.01
N GLU A 131 21.38 0.94 0.31
CA GLU A 131 21.35 -0.21 1.23
C GLU A 131 19.93 -0.79 1.32
N ARG A 132 18.93 0.08 1.42
CA ARG A 132 17.53 -0.32 1.43
C ARG A 132 17.11 -0.97 0.12
N LEU A 133 17.56 -0.40 -1.01
CA LEU A 133 17.36 -1.01 -2.34
C LEU A 133 17.91 -2.42 -2.41
N ALA A 134 19.16 -2.63 -1.98
CA ALA A 134 19.81 -3.94 -2.01
C ALA A 134 19.06 -4.98 -1.17
N MET A 135 18.72 -4.62 0.08
CA MET A 135 17.98 -5.49 0.99
C MET A 135 16.59 -5.84 0.45
N SER A 136 15.87 -4.84 -0.07
CA SER A 136 14.51 -5.05 -0.58
C SER A 136 14.51 -5.79 -1.91
N ALA A 137 15.48 -5.53 -2.78
CA ALA A 137 15.62 -6.25 -4.05
C ALA A 137 15.87 -7.75 -3.82
N GLU A 138 16.66 -8.13 -2.83
CA GLU A 138 16.84 -9.53 -2.43
C GLU A 138 15.51 -10.16 -1.98
N ALA A 139 14.72 -9.42 -1.21
CA ALA A 139 13.47 -9.92 -0.64
C ALA A 139 12.33 -10.05 -1.66
N VAL A 140 12.19 -9.12 -2.61
CA VAL A 140 11.02 -9.05 -3.52
C VAL A 140 11.36 -9.23 -4.99
N GLN A 141 12.66 -9.30 -5.34
CA GLN A 141 13.20 -9.61 -6.66
C GLN A 141 12.52 -8.81 -7.81
N PRO A 142 12.63 -7.47 -7.82
CA PRO A 142 12.15 -6.67 -8.95
C PRO A 142 12.98 -7.01 -10.21
N ASP A 143 12.46 -6.71 -11.41
CA ASP A 143 13.21 -6.90 -12.65
C ASP A 143 14.30 -5.86 -12.82
N VAL A 144 14.04 -4.63 -12.34
CA VAL A 144 14.97 -3.50 -12.40
C VAL A 144 15.01 -2.79 -11.06
N VAL A 145 16.19 -2.36 -10.67
CA VAL A 145 16.43 -1.52 -9.49
C VAL A 145 17.03 -0.20 -9.95
N ILE A 146 16.46 0.92 -9.52
CA ILE A 146 16.96 2.26 -9.85
C ILE A 146 17.33 3.00 -8.56
N ASP A 147 18.60 3.35 -8.44
CA ASP A 147 19.08 4.27 -7.40
C ASP A 147 18.84 5.72 -7.86
N ALA A 148 17.81 6.34 -7.32
CA ALA A 148 17.43 7.71 -7.66
C ALA A 148 18.42 8.77 -7.15
N SER A 149 19.43 8.39 -6.36
CA SER A 149 20.54 9.27 -6.00
C SER A 149 21.64 9.33 -7.06
N ALA A 150 21.69 8.32 -7.94
CA ALA A 150 22.76 8.14 -8.93
C ALA A 150 22.30 8.50 -10.35
N VAL A 151 21.01 8.38 -10.68
CA VAL A 151 20.49 8.59 -12.04
C VAL A 151 19.18 9.36 -12.04
N ASP A 152 18.84 9.99 -13.16
CA ASP A 152 17.50 10.54 -13.38
C ASP A 152 16.51 9.40 -13.64
N VAL A 153 15.54 9.29 -12.75
CA VAL A 153 14.56 8.18 -12.78
C VAL A 153 13.65 8.28 -14.00
N VAL A 154 13.27 9.50 -14.41
CA VAL A 154 12.39 9.72 -15.56
C VAL A 154 13.11 9.30 -16.85
N GLU A 155 14.35 9.77 -17.04
CA GLU A 155 15.16 9.40 -18.21
C GLU A 155 15.37 7.89 -18.28
N GLU A 156 15.66 7.24 -17.14
CA GLU A 156 15.91 5.80 -17.10
C GLU A 156 14.63 4.99 -17.41
N VAL A 157 13.47 5.36 -16.87
CA VAL A 157 12.19 4.71 -17.19
C VAL A 157 11.82 4.93 -18.66
N MET A 158 12.01 6.12 -19.19
CA MET A 158 11.80 6.39 -20.63
C MET A 158 12.73 5.56 -21.51
N ARG A 159 14.00 5.40 -21.11
CA ARG A 159 14.95 4.53 -21.81
C ARG A 159 14.51 3.06 -21.79
N LEU A 160 14.10 2.54 -20.64
CA LEU A 160 13.66 1.15 -20.46
C LEU A 160 12.37 0.83 -21.25
N THR A 161 11.55 1.84 -21.49
CA THR A 161 10.27 1.72 -22.20
C THR A 161 10.34 2.23 -23.65
N GLU A 162 11.51 2.51 -24.18
CA GLU A 162 11.73 3.05 -25.55
C GLU A 162 10.91 4.33 -25.81
N GLY A 163 10.81 5.19 -24.81
CA GLY A 163 10.06 6.46 -24.88
C GLY A 163 8.55 6.35 -24.65
N ARG A 164 8.03 5.15 -24.35
CA ARG A 164 6.58 4.93 -24.13
C ARG A 164 6.11 5.42 -22.75
N GLY A 165 6.94 5.30 -21.76
CA GLY A 165 6.61 5.55 -20.35
C GLY A 165 6.03 4.32 -19.64
N ALA A 166 5.80 4.45 -18.33
CA ALA A 166 5.28 3.38 -17.47
C ALA A 166 3.75 3.30 -17.50
N ASP A 167 3.21 2.07 -17.54
CA ASP A 167 1.77 1.82 -17.54
C ASP A 167 1.17 2.04 -16.15
N VAL A 168 1.91 1.68 -15.10
CA VAL A 168 1.50 1.82 -13.71
C VAL A 168 2.64 2.42 -12.89
N ILE A 169 2.32 3.40 -12.07
CA ILE A 169 3.29 4.01 -11.16
C ILE A 169 2.68 4.14 -9.77
N ILE A 170 3.40 3.67 -8.76
CA ILE A 170 2.97 3.71 -7.37
C ILE A 170 4.02 4.46 -6.55
N THR A 171 3.65 5.60 -5.96
CA THR A 171 4.54 6.35 -5.07
C THR A 171 4.29 5.97 -3.62
N ALA A 172 5.07 5.04 -3.07
CA ALA A 172 5.02 4.65 -1.66
C ALA A 172 6.04 5.44 -0.81
N THR A 173 6.20 6.73 -1.10
CA THR A 173 7.13 7.66 -0.43
C THR A 173 6.44 8.97 -0.09
N PRO A 174 6.85 9.68 0.98
CA PRO A 174 6.29 10.97 1.35
C PRO A 174 7.03 12.15 0.67
N ALA A 175 7.51 11.99 -0.58
CA ALA A 175 8.33 12.98 -1.27
C ALA A 175 7.61 13.55 -2.51
N ASN A 176 7.48 14.87 -2.58
CA ASN A 176 6.84 15.56 -3.72
C ASN A 176 7.47 15.19 -5.05
N VAL A 177 8.82 15.16 -5.10
CA VAL A 177 9.56 14.89 -6.32
C VAL A 177 9.16 13.55 -6.95
N THR A 178 8.84 12.53 -6.16
CA THR A 178 8.42 11.23 -6.71
C THR A 178 7.05 11.30 -7.39
N GLN A 179 6.18 12.17 -6.93
CA GLN A 179 4.87 12.39 -7.55
C GLN A 179 5.00 13.18 -8.87
N GLU A 180 5.89 14.17 -8.91
CA GLU A 180 6.22 14.92 -10.14
C GLU A 180 6.87 14.00 -11.19
N GLN A 181 7.84 13.19 -10.77
CA GLN A 181 8.47 12.19 -11.63
C GLN A 181 7.46 11.16 -12.14
N ALA A 182 6.52 10.70 -11.29
CA ALA A 182 5.48 9.77 -11.70
C ALA A 182 4.62 10.34 -12.84
N ILE A 183 4.26 11.62 -12.77
CA ILE A 183 3.50 12.28 -13.84
C ILE A 183 4.36 12.38 -15.12
N ALA A 184 5.64 12.74 -14.99
CA ALA A 184 6.54 12.94 -16.12
C ALA A 184 6.84 11.65 -16.91
N MET A 185 6.87 10.49 -16.23
CA MET A 185 7.20 9.21 -16.84
C MET A 185 5.99 8.34 -17.21
N ALA A 186 4.76 8.80 -16.95
CA ALA A 186 3.57 8.02 -17.24
C ALA A 186 3.37 7.82 -18.74
N ALA A 187 3.05 6.61 -19.15
CA ALA A 187 2.62 6.30 -20.51
C ALA A 187 1.30 7.02 -20.85
N ARG A 188 0.96 7.09 -22.15
CA ARG A 188 -0.39 7.45 -22.55
C ARG A 188 -1.38 6.48 -21.96
N ASN A 189 -2.38 6.95 -21.23
CA ASN A 189 -3.30 6.14 -20.44
C ASN A 189 -2.61 5.45 -19.22
N GLY A 190 -1.44 5.92 -18.81
CA GLY A 190 -0.76 5.46 -17.59
C GLY A 190 -1.59 5.78 -16.33
N ARG A 191 -1.49 4.91 -15.34
CA ARG A 191 -2.27 4.97 -14.10
C ARG A 191 -1.32 5.20 -12.93
N ILE A 192 -1.62 6.19 -12.08
CA ILE A 192 -0.74 6.60 -10.99
C ILE A 192 -1.49 6.50 -9.67
N SER A 193 -0.88 5.84 -8.68
CA SER A 193 -1.30 5.88 -7.28
C SER A 193 -0.34 6.74 -6.47
N PHE A 194 -0.81 7.88 -5.97
CA PHE A 194 -0.13 8.65 -4.94
C PHE A 194 -0.41 8.04 -3.57
N PHE A 195 0.20 6.88 -3.32
CA PHE A 195 -0.06 6.08 -2.11
C PHE A 195 0.55 6.71 -0.87
N GLY A 196 1.78 7.18 -0.96
CA GLY A 196 2.46 7.90 0.13
C GLY A 196 1.91 9.30 0.31
N GLY A 197 1.45 9.62 1.53
CA GLY A 197 0.98 10.97 1.87
C GLY A 197 2.11 11.98 1.92
N LEU A 198 1.90 13.17 1.34
CA LEU A 198 2.86 14.28 1.42
C LEU A 198 2.85 14.93 2.81
N PRO A 199 3.98 15.50 3.26
CA PRO A 199 4.06 16.25 4.49
C PRO A 199 3.09 17.44 4.48
N LYS A 200 2.40 17.70 5.60
CA LYS A 200 1.50 18.86 5.73
C LYS A 200 2.21 20.21 5.52
N THR A 201 3.53 20.25 5.72
CA THR A 201 4.36 21.45 5.53
C THR A 201 4.67 21.74 4.05
N ASN A 202 4.53 20.76 3.18
CA ASN A 202 4.71 20.89 1.72
C ASN A 202 3.79 19.91 0.98
N PRO A 203 2.46 20.20 0.92
CA PRO A 203 1.47 19.28 0.36
C PRO A 203 1.26 19.45 -1.16
N THR A 204 2.09 20.28 -1.82
CA THR A 204 1.88 20.65 -3.24
C THR A 204 2.75 19.83 -4.18
N ILE A 205 2.19 19.53 -5.35
CA ILE A 205 2.87 19.06 -6.55
C ILE A 205 2.91 20.26 -7.50
N THR A 206 4.06 20.58 -8.05
CA THR A 206 4.27 21.70 -8.99
C THR A 206 4.40 21.23 -10.43
#